data_b2ff63a30073f4a2c699cb2b977dbb67
#
_entry.id   b2ff63a30073f4a2c699cb2b977dbb67
#
_cell.length_a   1.000
_cell.length_b   1.000
_cell.length_c   1.000
_cell.angle_alpha   90.00
_cell.angle_beta   90.00
_cell.angle_gamma   90.00
#
_symmetry.space_group_name_H-M   'P 1'
#
loop_
_entity.id
_entity.type
_entity.pdbx_description
1 polymer ?
#
loop_
_entity_poly.entity_id
_entity_poly.type
_entity_poly.pdbx_seq_one_letter_code
_entity_poly.pdbx_strand_id
1 'polypeptide(L)'
;MQKLFTKEFRPGEKWSGLIGKNKYIHFKALGDNANVSILLYNMRDTSERYNMPDTLKAQYTAHLTKGNVLMSDNGRVLASITEDSLGWHDSICGHTTRKMTDEKYGKTSYQEQGNDFYRCGEENFKIELVRNNMGKRDIVPCVNLFSKVYV
;
A
#
# COMPACT_ATOMS: atom_id res chain seq x y z
N MET A 1 1.34 24.28 -6.37
CA MET A 1 1.09 23.37 -5.23
C MET A 1 2.31 23.37 -4.34
N GLN A 2 2.14 23.66 -3.02
CA GLN A 2 3.26 23.66 -2.08
C GLN A 2 3.61 22.24 -1.66
N LYS A 3 4.88 21.86 -1.79
CA LYS A 3 5.41 20.58 -1.32
C LYS A 3 5.60 20.64 0.20
N LEU A 4 4.94 19.74 0.92
CA LEU A 4 4.99 19.69 2.39
C LEU A 4 6.01 18.68 2.91
N PHE A 5 6.22 17.59 2.17
CA PHE A 5 7.06 16.48 2.59
C PHE A 5 7.57 15.70 1.39
N THR A 6 8.74 15.10 1.50
CA THR A 6 9.28 14.13 0.54
C THR A 6 10.10 13.10 1.29
N LYS A 7 9.94 11.87 0.89
CA LYS A 7 10.78 10.77 1.35
C LYS A 7 11.13 9.88 0.16
N GLU A 8 12.38 9.54 0.03
CA GLU A 8 12.86 8.48 -0.84
C GLU A 8 12.87 7.17 -0.08
N PHE A 9 12.42 6.09 -0.72
CA PHE A 9 12.35 4.75 -0.15
C PHE A 9 13.31 3.82 -0.86
N ARG A 10 14.09 3.10 -0.08
CA ARG A 10 14.87 1.96 -0.55
C ARG A 10 14.02 0.67 -0.47
N PRO A 11 14.40 -0.40 -1.19
CA PRO A 11 13.73 -1.69 -1.05
C PRO A 11 13.64 -2.14 0.41
N GLY A 12 12.46 -2.59 0.84
CA GLY A 12 12.19 -3.03 2.20
C GLY A 12 11.86 -1.93 3.21
N GLU A 13 12.01 -0.66 2.86
CA GLU A 13 11.61 0.44 3.74
C GLU A 13 10.10 0.59 3.86
N LYS A 14 9.69 1.22 4.94
CA LYS A 14 8.30 1.42 5.33
C LYS A 14 8.07 2.81 5.91
N TRP A 15 6.83 3.25 5.86
CA TRP A 15 6.41 4.52 6.41
C TRP A 15 4.90 4.53 6.65
N SER A 16 4.48 5.25 7.65
CA SER A 16 3.08 5.62 7.87
C SER A 16 2.94 7.10 8.19
N GLY A 17 1.82 7.68 7.84
CA GLY A 17 1.57 9.09 8.10
C GLY A 17 0.12 9.48 7.93
N LEU A 18 -0.23 10.62 8.51
CA LEU A 18 -1.56 11.19 8.43
C LEU A 18 -1.64 12.16 7.25
N ILE A 19 -2.60 11.93 6.38
CA ILE A 19 -2.86 12.77 5.22
C ILE A 19 -4.21 13.45 5.41
N GLY A 20 -4.19 14.76 5.57
CA GLY A 20 -5.41 15.56 5.73
C GLY A 20 -6.22 15.67 4.44
N LYS A 21 -7.49 16.01 4.60
CA LYS A 21 -8.39 16.27 3.46
C LYS A 21 -7.82 17.34 2.52
N ASN A 22 -8.07 17.20 1.24
CA ASN A 22 -7.59 18.09 0.17
C ASN A 22 -6.05 18.16 0.07
N LYS A 23 -5.37 17.07 0.45
CA LYS A 23 -3.94 16.87 0.21
C LYS A 23 -3.73 15.82 -0.86
N TYR A 24 -2.58 15.90 -1.54
CA TYR A 24 -2.16 14.94 -2.54
C TYR A 24 -0.95 14.15 -2.05
N ILE A 25 -0.93 12.88 -2.37
CA ILE A 25 0.26 12.04 -2.29
C ILE A 25 0.72 11.80 -3.73
N HIS A 26 1.97 12.07 -4.00
CA HIS A 26 2.58 11.77 -5.28
C HIS A 26 3.62 10.66 -5.09
N PHE A 27 3.39 9.52 -5.71
CA PHE A 27 4.35 8.42 -5.78
C PHE A 27 5.10 8.52 -7.11
N LYS A 28 6.43 8.40 -7.05
CA LYS A 28 7.30 8.41 -8.23
C LYS A 28 8.23 7.21 -8.17
N ALA A 29 8.17 6.35 -9.19
CA ALA A 29 9.18 5.32 -9.39
C ALA A 29 10.50 5.96 -9.79
N LEU A 30 11.58 5.61 -9.10
CA LEU A 30 12.94 6.12 -9.37
C LEU A 30 13.77 5.16 -10.21
N GLY A 31 13.26 3.97 -10.48
CA GLY A 31 13.91 2.95 -11.29
C GLY A 31 12.92 1.87 -11.72
N ASP A 32 13.43 0.91 -12.47
CA ASP A 32 12.65 -0.23 -12.94
C ASP A 32 12.27 -1.16 -11.77
N ASN A 33 11.17 -1.90 -11.96
CA ASN A 33 10.65 -2.85 -10.97
C ASN A 33 10.26 -2.23 -9.62
N ALA A 34 9.96 -0.92 -9.57
CA ALA A 34 9.42 -0.30 -8.38
C ALA A 34 8.04 -0.89 -8.04
N ASN A 35 7.80 -1.14 -6.75
CA ASN A 35 6.50 -1.52 -6.22
C ASN A 35 6.33 -0.88 -4.83
N VAL A 36 5.18 -0.28 -4.61
CA VAL A 36 4.79 0.29 -3.31
C VAL A 36 3.43 -0.27 -2.93
N SER A 37 3.39 -1.06 -1.88
CA SER A 37 2.13 -1.55 -1.31
C SER A 37 1.61 -0.57 -0.27
N ILE A 38 0.35 -0.15 -0.39
CA ILE A 38 -0.29 0.80 0.51
C ILE A 38 -1.51 0.21 1.20
N LEU A 39 -1.69 0.57 2.48
CA LEU A 39 -2.90 0.36 3.26
C LEU A 39 -3.52 1.73 3.56
N LEU A 40 -4.84 1.82 3.57
CA LEU A 40 -5.57 3.05 3.83
C LEU A 40 -6.61 2.86 4.93
N TYR A 41 -6.64 3.80 5.86
CA TYR A 41 -7.57 3.85 7.00
C TYR A 41 -8.13 5.25 7.17
N ASN A 42 -9.33 5.36 7.72
CA ASN A 42 -9.83 6.63 8.20
C ASN A 42 -9.08 7.01 9.49
N MET A 43 -8.38 8.15 9.49
CA MET A 43 -7.60 8.59 10.64
C MET A 43 -8.40 8.88 11.91
N ARG A 44 -9.71 9.15 11.79
CA ARG A 44 -10.59 9.44 12.93
C ARG A 44 -11.21 8.18 13.53
N ASP A 45 -11.34 7.15 12.70
CA ASP A 45 -11.89 5.86 13.08
C ASP A 45 -11.24 4.78 12.21
N THR A 46 -10.19 4.15 12.73
CA THR A 46 -9.41 3.14 12.03
C THR A 46 -10.15 1.82 11.82
N SER A 47 -11.35 1.66 12.39
CA SER A 47 -12.24 0.57 12.03
C SER A 47 -12.77 0.71 10.60
N GLU A 48 -12.90 1.95 10.11
CA GLU A 48 -13.19 2.24 8.72
C GLU A 48 -11.90 2.22 7.90
N ARG A 49 -11.82 1.31 6.95
CA ARG A 49 -10.61 0.99 6.21
C ARG A 49 -10.90 0.65 4.76
N TYR A 50 -9.85 0.68 3.94
CA TYR A 50 -9.97 0.32 2.54
C TYR A 50 -10.58 -1.06 2.35
N ASN A 51 -11.57 -1.14 1.46
CA ASN A 51 -12.26 -2.35 1.07
C ASN A 51 -12.09 -2.58 -0.44
N MET A 52 -11.38 -3.62 -0.81
CA MET A 52 -11.14 -3.97 -2.22
C MET A 52 -12.44 -4.37 -2.93
N PRO A 53 -13.27 -5.30 -2.43
CA PRO A 53 -14.49 -5.69 -3.10
C PRO A 53 -15.41 -4.51 -3.42
N ASP A 54 -15.65 -3.62 -2.45
CA ASP A 54 -16.50 -2.45 -2.66
C ASP A 54 -15.90 -1.47 -3.69
N THR A 55 -14.58 -1.28 -3.64
CA THR A 55 -13.87 -0.45 -4.60
C THR A 55 -14.03 -0.95 -6.02
N LEU A 56 -13.80 -2.24 -6.25
CA LEU A 56 -13.82 -2.82 -7.59
C LEU A 56 -15.25 -2.97 -8.12
N LYS A 57 -16.17 -3.42 -7.27
CA LYS A 57 -17.58 -3.62 -7.65
C LYS A 57 -18.28 -2.32 -8.00
N ALA A 58 -18.11 -1.28 -7.18
CA ALA A 58 -18.76 0.02 -7.42
C ALA A 58 -18.31 0.69 -8.73
N GLN A 59 -17.15 0.34 -9.23
CA GLN A 59 -16.54 0.96 -10.42
C GLN A 59 -16.46 -0.02 -11.61
N TYR A 60 -16.91 -1.26 -11.45
CA TYR A 60 -16.92 -2.31 -12.48
C TYR A 60 -15.55 -2.53 -13.14
N THR A 61 -14.46 -2.42 -12.36
CA THR A 61 -13.09 -2.61 -12.86
C THR A 61 -12.19 -3.16 -11.77
N ALA A 62 -11.24 -4.02 -12.18
CA ALA A 62 -10.10 -4.44 -11.35
C ALA A 62 -8.84 -3.61 -11.64
N HIS A 63 -8.86 -2.79 -12.67
CA HIS A 63 -7.74 -1.96 -13.11
C HIS A 63 -7.89 -0.53 -12.58
N LEU A 64 -7.35 -0.31 -11.39
CA LEU A 64 -7.41 1.01 -10.75
C LEU A 64 -6.42 1.97 -11.39
N THR A 65 -6.94 3.07 -11.94
CA THR A 65 -6.19 4.10 -12.65
C THR A 65 -6.77 5.48 -12.39
N LYS A 66 -6.28 6.49 -13.10
CA LYS A 66 -6.83 7.86 -13.08
C LYS A 66 -8.35 7.86 -13.23
N GLY A 67 -9.01 8.60 -12.35
CA GLY A 67 -10.48 8.68 -12.28
C GLY A 67 -11.12 7.67 -11.34
N ASN A 68 -10.42 6.62 -10.93
CA ASN A 68 -10.94 5.67 -9.96
C ASN A 68 -10.74 6.18 -8.52
N VAL A 69 -11.56 5.64 -7.62
CA VAL A 69 -11.52 5.92 -6.18
C VAL A 69 -11.16 4.68 -5.39
N LEU A 70 -10.63 4.87 -4.20
CA LEU A 70 -10.39 3.83 -3.20
C LEU A 70 -11.44 4.00 -2.10
N MET A 71 -12.29 2.99 -1.94
CA MET A 71 -13.45 3.06 -1.05
C MET A 71 -13.18 2.32 0.27
N SER A 72 -13.85 2.77 1.31
CA SER A 72 -13.89 2.08 2.60
C SER A 72 -14.99 1.03 2.66
N ASP A 73 -14.92 0.17 3.69
CA ASP A 73 -15.96 -0.79 4.06
C ASP A 73 -17.30 -0.15 4.51
N ASN A 74 -17.29 1.17 4.74
CA ASN A 74 -18.50 1.98 4.96
C ASN A 74 -19.05 2.61 3.66
N GLY A 75 -18.50 2.23 2.49
CA GLY A 75 -18.93 2.77 1.18
C GLY A 75 -18.53 4.22 0.94
N ARG A 76 -17.56 4.76 1.70
CA ARG A 76 -17.07 6.13 1.53
C ARG A 76 -15.75 6.16 0.75
N VAL A 77 -15.50 7.25 0.05
CA VAL A 77 -14.25 7.47 -0.66
C VAL A 77 -13.16 7.90 0.32
N LEU A 78 -12.10 7.09 0.44
CA LEU A 78 -10.91 7.42 1.23
C LEU A 78 -9.90 8.23 0.41
N ALA A 79 -9.72 7.87 -0.86
CA ALA A 79 -8.79 8.54 -1.77
C ALA A 79 -9.28 8.43 -3.21
N SER A 80 -8.79 9.32 -4.07
CA SER A 80 -9.06 9.31 -5.52
C SER A 80 -7.74 9.33 -6.27
N ILE A 81 -7.63 8.55 -7.35
CA ILE A 81 -6.48 8.57 -8.25
C ILE A 81 -6.71 9.69 -9.25
N THR A 82 -6.02 10.80 -9.08
CA THR A 82 -6.20 12.00 -9.93
C THR A 82 -5.30 11.99 -11.15
N GLU A 83 -4.12 11.37 -11.03
CA GLU A 83 -3.16 11.22 -12.12
C GLU A 83 -2.51 9.84 -12.07
N ASP A 84 -2.27 9.26 -13.24
CA ASP A 84 -1.60 7.98 -13.40
C ASP A 84 -0.90 7.95 -14.77
N SER A 85 0.39 7.70 -14.78
CA SER A 85 1.19 7.56 -16.00
C SER A 85 1.50 6.10 -16.37
N LEU A 86 1.19 5.13 -15.48
CA LEU A 86 1.41 3.71 -15.73
C LEU A 86 0.26 3.05 -16.49
N GLY A 87 -0.97 3.52 -16.25
CA GLY A 87 -2.19 3.01 -16.86
C GLY A 87 -3.11 2.24 -15.91
N TRP A 88 -2.58 1.45 -14.97
CA TRP A 88 -3.34 0.82 -13.90
C TRP A 88 -2.43 0.18 -12.84
N HIS A 89 -2.99 -0.12 -11.67
CA HIS A 89 -2.30 -0.67 -10.52
C HIS A 89 -3.01 -1.90 -9.97
N ASP A 90 -2.23 -2.85 -9.44
CA ASP A 90 -2.74 -4.08 -8.86
C ASP A 90 -3.44 -3.81 -7.51
N SER A 91 -4.66 -4.29 -7.39
CA SER A 91 -5.45 -4.23 -6.14
C SER A 91 -5.82 -5.62 -5.61
N ILE A 92 -5.35 -6.70 -6.24
CA ILE A 92 -5.84 -8.06 -6.02
C ILE A 92 -4.79 -8.95 -5.33
N CYS A 93 -3.52 -8.86 -5.73
CA CYS A 93 -2.49 -9.84 -5.36
C CYS A 93 -1.99 -9.75 -3.92
N GLY A 94 -2.35 -8.70 -3.20
CA GLY A 94 -1.97 -8.56 -1.79
C GLY A 94 -0.47 -8.25 -1.61
N HIS A 95 0.07 -8.65 -0.48
CA HIS A 95 1.45 -8.37 -0.06
C HIS A 95 2.25 -9.66 0.18
N THR A 96 3.58 -9.55 0.18
CA THR A 96 4.46 -10.69 0.45
C THR A 96 4.38 -11.14 1.90
N THR A 97 4.36 -12.45 2.10
CA THR A 97 4.43 -13.11 3.40
C THR A 97 5.85 -13.59 3.71
N ARG A 98 6.12 -13.97 4.95
CA ARG A 98 7.40 -14.57 5.34
C ARG A 98 7.73 -15.78 4.50
N LYS A 99 6.78 -16.69 4.29
CA LYS A 99 6.95 -17.87 3.47
C LYS A 99 7.44 -17.53 2.06
N MET A 100 6.78 -16.58 1.39
CA MET A 100 7.17 -16.17 0.03
C MET A 100 8.59 -15.56 -0.02
N THR A 101 8.95 -14.80 1.01
CA THR A 101 10.28 -14.18 1.10
C THR A 101 11.36 -15.25 1.33
N ASP A 102 11.10 -16.21 2.20
CA ASP A 102 12.02 -17.32 2.50
C ASP A 102 12.24 -18.23 1.29
N GLU A 103 11.17 -18.51 0.53
CA GLU A 103 11.24 -19.30 -0.71
C GLU A 103 12.06 -18.61 -1.80
N LYS A 104 11.96 -17.28 -1.89
CA LYS A 104 12.62 -16.50 -2.94
C LYS A 104 14.08 -16.16 -2.64
N TYR A 105 14.38 -15.79 -1.40
CA TYR A 105 15.67 -15.23 -1.00
C TYR A 105 16.46 -16.09 -0.01
N GLY A 106 15.93 -17.24 0.39
CA GLY A 106 16.48 -18.08 1.43
C GLY A 106 15.99 -17.69 2.83
N LYS A 107 16.04 -18.65 3.73
CA LYS A 107 15.56 -18.49 5.09
C LYS A 107 16.55 -17.67 5.92
N THR A 108 16.32 -16.40 6.01
CA THR A 108 17.11 -15.44 6.79
C THR A 108 16.20 -14.35 7.36
N SER A 109 16.74 -13.50 8.23
CA SER A 109 15.99 -12.45 8.89
C SER A 109 16.71 -11.10 8.82
N TYR A 110 15.96 -10.02 9.10
CA TYR A 110 16.54 -8.70 9.27
C TYR A 110 17.62 -8.68 10.36
N GLN A 111 17.39 -9.39 11.48
CA GLN A 111 18.31 -9.44 12.61
C GLN A 111 19.66 -10.06 12.24
N GLU A 112 19.65 -11.06 11.36
CA GLU A 112 20.89 -11.71 10.88
C GLU A 112 21.62 -10.88 9.84
N GLN A 113 20.89 -10.23 8.94
CA GLN A 113 21.46 -9.51 7.80
C GLN A 113 21.62 -8.00 8.03
N GLY A 114 20.94 -7.43 9.02
CA GLY A 114 20.91 -5.99 9.26
C GLY A 114 20.30 -5.17 8.13
N ASN A 115 19.47 -5.78 7.27
CA ASN A 115 18.94 -5.18 6.06
C ASN A 115 17.43 -5.38 5.96
N ASP A 116 16.70 -4.27 5.82
CA ASP A 116 15.23 -4.26 5.67
C ASP A 116 14.74 -5.03 4.42
N PHE A 117 15.60 -5.25 3.43
CA PHE A 117 15.29 -6.04 2.23
C PHE A 117 14.76 -7.44 2.57
N TYR A 118 15.25 -8.04 3.65
CA TYR A 118 14.84 -9.37 4.10
C TYR A 118 13.55 -9.36 4.94
N ARG A 119 12.94 -8.21 5.17
CA ARG A 119 11.57 -8.13 5.72
C ARG A 119 10.57 -8.41 4.62
N CYS A 120 9.50 -9.12 4.94
CA CYS A 120 8.36 -9.24 4.04
C CYS A 120 7.38 -8.06 4.19
N GLY A 121 6.48 -7.90 3.21
CA GLY A 121 5.46 -6.84 3.26
C GLY A 121 4.59 -6.93 4.51
N GLU A 122 4.18 -8.15 4.91
CA GLU A 122 3.40 -8.36 6.13
C GLU A 122 4.09 -7.85 7.40
N GLU A 123 5.40 -8.07 7.54
CA GLU A 123 6.17 -7.58 8.69
C GLU A 123 6.25 -6.05 8.70
N ASN A 124 6.50 -5.46 7.54
CA ASN A 124 6.55 -4.01 7.40
C ASN A 124 5.22 -3.35 7.75
N PHE A 125 4.11 -3.91 7.27
CA PHE A 125 2.78 -3.45 7.66
C PHE A 125 2.52 -3.59 9.16
N LYS A 126 2.85 -4.72 9.76
CA LYS A 126 2.70 -4.91 11.21
C LYS A 126 3.46 -3.88 12.02
N ILE A 127 4.69 -3.56 11.64
CA ILE A 127 5.52 -2.56 12.34
C ILE A 127 4.84 -1.18 12.29
N GLU A 128 4.39 -0.76 11.11
CA GLU A 128 3.73 0.54 10.96
C GLU A 128 2.34 0.57 11.63
N LEU A 129 1.59 -0.52 11.60
CA LEU A 129 0.30 -0.62 12.30
C LEU A 129 0.48 -0.48 13.81
N VAL A 130 1.47 -1.17 14.40
CA VAL A 130 1.77 -1.06 15.84
C VAL A 130 2.17 0.35 16.23
N ARG A 131 2.91 1.08 15.40
CA ARG A 131 3.24 2.51 15.60
C ARG A 131 2.00 3.40 15.65
N ASN A 132 0.91 2.96 15.03
CA ASN A 132 -0.36 3.68 14.99
C ASN A 132 -1.44 3.07 15.90
N ASN A 133 -1.06 2.33 16.94
CA ASN A 133 -1.95 1.66 17.90
C ASN A 133 -2.90 0.63 17.26
N MET A 134 -2.50 0.03 16.17
CA MET A 134 -3.19 -1.04 15.47
C MET A 134 -2.35 -2.33 15.52
N GLY A 135 -2.87 -3.44 14.98
CA GLY A 135 -2.18 -4.72 15.03
C GLY A 135 -2.41 -5.60 13.81
N LYS A 136 -1.98 -6.85 13.91
CA LYS A 136 -2.10 -7.82 12.81
C LYS A 136 -3.53 -7.97 12.27
N ARG A 137 -4.54 -7.86 13.15
CA ARG A 137 -5.96 -7.98 12.79
C ARG A 137 -6.45 -6.83 11.92
N ASP A 138 -5.68 -5.75 11.86
CA ASP A 138 -6.02 -4.56 11.10
C ASP A 138 -5.39 -4.54 9.70
N ILE A 139 -4.64 -5.57 9.33
CA ILE A 139 -4.14 -5.71 7.95
C ILE A 139 -5.34 -5.93 7.03
N VAL A 140 -5.50 -5.02 6.08
CA VAL A 140 -6.53 -5.06 5.03
C VAL A 140 -5.89 -5.38 3.67
N PRO A 141 -6.68 -5.64 2.63
CA PRO A 141 -6.16 -5.68 1.27
C PRO A 141 -5.33 -4.44 0.96
N CYS A 142 -4.20 -4.60 0.28
CA CYS A 142 -3.36 -3.49 -0.13
C CYS A 142 -3.55 -3.17 -1.62
N VAL A 143 -3.21 -1.95 -1.99
CA VAL A 143 -3.02 -1.56 -3.40
C VAL A 143 -1.52 -1.53 -3.68
N ASN A 144 -1.11 -2.24 -4.73
CA ASN A 144 0.29 -2.32 -5.17
C ASN A 144 0.50 -1.34 -6.32
N LEU A 145 1.05 -0.18 -6.00
CA LEU A 145 1.36 0.84 -7.00
C LEU A 145 2.57 0.39 -7.83
N PHE A 146 2.56 0.74 -9.12
CA PHE A 146 3.56 0.36 -10.13
C PHE A 146 3.62 -1.13 -10.46
N SER A 147 2.65 -1.90 -10.00
CA SER A 147 2.51 -3.32 -10.33
C SER A 147 1.31 -3.52 -11.24
N LYS A 148 1.51 -4.25 -12.34
CA LYS A 148 0.45 -4.72 -13.25
C LYS A 148 0.41 -6.23 -13.20
N VAL A 149 -0.74 -6.79 -12.88
CA VAL A 149 -0.96 -8.22 -12.85
C VAL A 149 -2.10 -8.55 -13.80
N TYR A 150 -1.81 -9.37 -14.78
CA TYR A 150 -2.80 -9.87 -15.75
C TYR A 150 -3.46 -11.11 -15.16
N VAL A 151 -4.76 -11.09 -15.03
CA VAL A 151 -5.63 -12.17 -14.56
C VAL A 151 -6.51 -12.67 -15.68
#